data_8224d31a2bb856cb188a64b8c76de22f
#
_entry.id   8224d31a2bb856cb188a64b8c76de22f
#
_cell.length_a   1.000
_cell.length_b   1.000
_cell.length_c   1.000
_cell.angle_alpha   90.00
_cell.angle_beta   90.00
_cell.angle_gamma   90.00
#
_symmetry.space_group_name_H-M   'P 1'
#
loop_
_entity.id
_entity.type
_entity.pdbx_description
1 polymer ?
#
loop_
_entity_poly.entity_id
_entity_poly.type
_entity_poly.pdbx_seq_one_letter_code
_entity_poly.pdbx_strand_id
1 'polypeptide(L)'
;AKVGFLDLTPDQPSVDVLRDQGFMIGFGIDPKDPNKIGDETDPRIVGHDVTNGNEEGGRKAMENLLQKDPGINVIHTINEPAAVGAYQALKAVGMEKNVLIVSVDGGCPGVKSVEEGVIGATSQQYPLMMAALGVEAIKKFADTGEKPKPTEGKSFFDTGVSLVTDKPVKGVPSISVKEGLAKCWG
;
A
#
# COMPACT_ATOMS: atom_id res chain seq x y z
N ALA A 1 -15.97 0.90 11.21
CA ALA A 1 -14.53 1.18 11.07
C ALA A 1 -14.32 2.69 11.00
N LYS A 2 -13.18 3.15 11.49
CA LYS A 2 -12.67 4.52 11.35
C LYS A 2 -11.32 4.41 10.65
N VAL A 3 -11.24 4.92 9.42
CA VAL A 3 -10.13 4.71 8.51
C VAL A 3 -9.31 5.97 8.38
N GLY A 4 -8.00 5.86 8.49
CA GLY A 4 -7.04 6.91 8.14
C GLY A 4 -6.17 6.50 6.98
N PHE A 5 -5.78 7.48 6.17
CA PHE A 5 -4.89 7.33 5.03
C PHE A 5 -3.59 8.06 5.28
N LEU A 6 -2.49 7.39 5.04
CA LEU A 6 -1.14 7.94 5.15
C LEU A 6 -0.52 8.00 3.75
N ASP A 7 -0.73 9.16 3.12
CA ASP A 7 -0.46 9.43 1.71
C ASP A 7 1.02 9.73 1.45
N LEU A 8 1.43 9.74 0.19
CA LEU A 8 2.82 9.98 -0.19
C LEU A 8 3.21 11.45 -0.07
N THR A 9 2.64 12.29 -0.93
CA THR A 9 3.00 13.71 -1.05
C THR A 9 1.79 14.58 -1.40
N PRO A 10 1.84 15.90 -1.11
CA PRO A 10 0.68 16.78 -1.33
C PRO A 10 0.26 16.93 -2.79
N ASP A 11 1.16 16.65 -3.74
CA ASP A 11 0.91 16.74 -5.18
C ASP A 11 0.21 15.49 -5.75
N GLN A 12 -0.12 14.51 -4.90
CA GLN A 12 -0.92 13.33 -5.22
C GLN A 12 -0.46 12.64 -6.53
N PRO A 13 0.77 12.10 -6.58
CA PRO A 13 1.23 11.39 -7.77
C PRO A 13 0.36 10.17 -8.06
N SER A 14 0.32 9.72 -9.31
CA SER A 14 -0.55 8.61 -9.73
C SER A 14 -0.39 7.34 -8.89
N VAL A 15 0.80 7.06 -8.37
CA VAL A 15 1.06 5.90 -7.50
C VAL A 15 0.32 6.04 -6.17
N ASP A 16 0.20 7.25 -5.63
CA ASP A 16 -0.54 7.55 -4.40
C ASP A 16 -2.04 7.34 -4.62
N VAL A 17 -2.58 8.05 -5.61
CA VAL A 17 -3.99 7.97 -5.99
C VAL A 17 -4.43 6.52 -6.24
N LEU A 18 -3.69 5.75 -7.02
CA LEU A 18 -4.06 4.38 -7.38
C LEU A 18 -4.02 3.41 -6.19
N ARG A 19 -3.09 3.60 -5.25
CA ARG A 19 -3.00 2.75 -4.05
C ARG A 19 -4.14 3.01 -3.09
N ASP A 20 -4.44 4.28 -2.82
CA ASP A 20 -5.54 4.67 -1.93
C ASP A 20 -6.90 4.27 -2.50
N GLN A 21 -7.12 4.54 -3.78
CA GLN A 21 -8.37 4.16 -4.44
C GLN A 21 -8.54 2.64 -4.50
N GLY A 22 -7.46 1.90 -4.74
CA GLY A 22 -7.49 0.44 -4.67
C GLY A 22 -7.93 -0.08 -3.30
N PHE A 23 -7.39 0.51 -2.23
CA PHE A 23 -7.83 0.20 -0.87
C PHE A 23 -9.30 0.60 -0.66
N MET A 24 -9.71 1.81 -1.02
CA MET A 24 -11.07 2.29 -0.85
C MET A 24 -12.10 1.38 -1.55
N ILE A 25 -11.85 1.04 -2.81
CA ILE A 25 -12.73 0.14 -3.58
C ILE A 25 -12.83 -1.23 -2.89
N GLY A 26 -11.69 -1.80 -2.48
CA GLY A 26 -11.65 -3.08 -1.76
C GLY A 26 -12.35 -3.04 -0.41
N PHE A 27 -12.35 -1.89 0.27
CA PHE A 27 -13.00 -1.65 1.56
C PHE A 27 -14.49 -1.29 1.42
N GLY A 28 -14.97 -1.08 0.18
CA GLY A 28 -16.35 -0.67 -0.11
C GLY A 28 -16.58 0.81 0.18
N ILE A 29 -15.59 1.65 -0.09
CA ILE A 29 -15.67 3.11 -0.08
C ILE A 29 -15.67 3.60 -1.52
N ASP A 30 -16.57 4.54 -1.85
CA ASP A 30 -16.62 5.20 -3.16
C ASP A 30 -15.50 6.25 -3.26
N PRO A 31 -14.50 6.08 -4.14
CA PRO A 31 -13.36 6.99 -4.27
C PRO A 31 -13.68 8.30 -4.99
N LYS A 32 -14.91 8.52 -5.46
CA LYS A 32 -15.38 9.71 -6.19
C LYS A 32 -14.59 10.00 -7.48
N ASP A 33 -13.69 10.99 -7.48
CA ASP A 33 -12.90 11.32 -8.65
C ASP A 33 -11.74 10.31 -8.81
N PRO A 34 -11.66 9.57 -9.93
CA PRO A 34 -10.62 8.55 -10.13
C PRO A 34 -9.19 9.10 -10.23
N ASN A 35 -9.00 10.40 -10.19
CA ASN A 35 -7.69 11.06 -10.28
C ASN A 35 -7.31 11.84 -9.02
N LYS A 36 -8.08 11.68 -7.94
CA LYS A 36 -7.86 12.42 -6.69
C LYS A 36 -7.99 11.51 -5.48
N ILE A 37 -7.46 11.98 -4.37
CA ILE A 37 -7.69 11.49 -3.02
C ILE A 37 -8.06 12.68 -2.13
N GLY A 38 -8.83 12.42 -1.08
CA GLY A 38 -9.28 13.44 -0.13
C GLY A 38 -10.56 14.20 -0.53
N ASP A 39 -11.25 13.77 -1.59
CA ASP A 39 -12.58 14.29 -1.98
C ASP A 39 -13.73 13.33 -1.63
N GLU A 40 -13.43 12.23 -0.96
CA GLU A 40 -14.38 11.24 -0.48
C GLU A 40 -15.27 11.82 0.63
N THR A 41 -16.51 11.34 0.66
CA THR A 41 -17.52 11.78 1.64
C THR A 41 -17.98 10.66 2.57
N ASP A 42 -17.29 9.51 2.57
CA ASP A 42 -17.63 8.38 3.42
C ASP A 42 -17.35 8.72 4.90
N PRO A 43 -18.36 8.60 5.79
CA PRO A 43 -18.20 8.96 7.20
C PRO A 43 -17.22 8.06 7.98
N ARG A 44 -16.76 6.97 7.40
CA ARG A 44 -15.72 6.12 7.99
C ARG A 44 -14.33 6.72 7.85
N ILE A 45 -14.11 7.64 6.93
CA ILE A 45 -12.81 8.28 6.70
C ILE A 45 -12.57 9.35 7.75
N VAL A 46 -11.56 9.16 8.58
CA VAL A 46 -11.10 10.14 9.56
C VAL A 46 -10.33 11.26 8.86
N GLY A 47 -9.50 10.91 7.90
CA GLY A 47 -8.77 11.85 7.07
C GLY A 47 -7.55 11.24 6.40
N HIS A 48 -6.86 12.12 5.69
CA HIS A 48 -5.62 11.92 5.00
C HIS A 48 -4.51 12.74 5.65
N ASP A 49 -3.28 12.23 5.69
CA ASP A 49 -2.09 12.99 6.06
C ASP A 49 -0.86 12.49 5.30
N VAL A 50 0.10 13.37 5.06
CA VAL A 50 1.24 13.15 4.18
C VAL A 50 2.45 12.61 4.95
N THR A 51 3.09 11.56 4.38
CA THR A 51 4.22 10.86 5.00
C THR A 51 5.57 11.09 4.33
N ASN A 52 5.58 11.61 3.12
CA ASN A 52 6.76 11.61 2.23
C ASN A 52 7.37 10.19 2.04
N GLY A 53 6.57 9.15 2.23
CA GLY A 53 6.95 7.75 2.04
C GLY A 53 7.99 7.20 3.00
N ASN A 54 8.18 7.81 4.18
CA ASN A 54 9.21 7.41 5.14
C ASN A 54 8.67 7.24 6.58
N GLU A 55 9.48 6.64 7.46
CA GLU A 55 9.07 6.32 8.84
C GLU A 55 8.76 7.57 9.66
N GLU A 56 9.58 8.62 9.58
CA GLU A 56 9.36 9.85 10.34
C GLU A 56 8.05 10.53 9.95
N GLY A 57 7.81 10.63 8.63
CA GLY A 57 6.55 11.14 8.10
C GLY A 57 5.36 10.28 8.50
N GLY A 58 5.48 8.95 8.41
CA GLY A 58 4.44 8.01 8.85
C GLY A 58 4.09 8.16 10.33
N ARG A 59 5.10 8.32 11.19
CA ARG A 59 4.90 8.57 12.62
C ARG A 59 4.15 9.89 12.86
N LYS A 60 4.61 10.98 12.25
CA LYS A 60 3.99 12.30 12.39
C LYS A 60 2.55 12.33 11.86
N ALA A 61 2.31 11.75 10.70
CA ALA A 61 0.99 11.67 10.11
C ALA A 61 0.01 10.87 10.99
N MET A 62 0.47 9.75 11.55
CA MET A 62 -0.34 8.98 12.49
C MET A 62 -0.64 9.75 13.78
N GLU A 63 0.33 10.47 14.34
CA GLU A 63 0.14 11.33 15.51
C GLU A 63 -0.94 12.41 15.23
N ASN A 64 -0.93 13.03 14.05
CA ASN A 64 -1.92 14.01 13.62
C ASN A 64 -3.34 13.40 13.52
N LEU A 65 -3.45 12.22 12.89
CA LEU A 65 -4.74 11.53 12.75
C LEU A 65 -5.30 11.08 14.09
N LEU A 66 -4.46 10.63 15.03
CA LEU A 66 -4.88 10.30 16.42
C LEU A 66 -5.40 11.52 17.18
N GLN A 67 -4.81 12.71 16.95
CA GLN A 67 -5.32 13.96 17.54
C GLN A 67 -6.69 14.33 16.96
N LYS A 68 -6.92 14.04 15.66
CA LYS A 68 -8.20 14.30 14.99
C LYS A 68 -9.30 13.35 15.46
N ASP A 69 -9.00 12.06 15.56
CA ASP A 69 -9.94 11.05 16.09
C ASP A 69 -9.17 9.89 16.75
N PRO A 70 -9.14 9.81 18.08
CA PRO A 70 -8.50 8.72 18.80
C PRO A 70 -9.22 7.37 18.67
N GLY A 71 -10.38 7.33 18.05
CA GLY A 71 -11.11 6.08 17.78
C GLY A 71 -10.75 5.41 16.46
N ILE A 72 -9.72 5.89 15.76
CA ILE A 72 -9.23 5.29 14.51
C ILE A 72 -8.82 3.84 14.75
N ASN A 73 -9.19 2.93 13.83
CA ASN A 73 -8.92 1.51 13.99
C ASN A 73 -8.49 0.77 12.74
N VAL A 74 -8.42 1.48 11.60
CA VAL A 74 -7.83 1.00 10.34
C VAL A 74 -6.96 2.09 9.76
N ILE A 75 -5.75 1.73 9.35
CA ILE A 75 -4.81 2.63 8.65
C ILE A 75 -4.40 1.97 7.34
N HIS A 76 -4.60 2.69 6.24
CA HIS A 76 -3.93 2.42 4.98
C HIS A 76 -2.70 3.29 4.87
N THR A 77 -1.58 2.71 4.44
CA THR A 77 -0.33 3.46 4.25
C THR A 77 0.15 3.30 2.82
N ILE A 78 0.68 4.39 2.28
CA ILE A 78 1.22 4.42 0.91
C ILE A 78 2.32 3.38 0.69
N ASN A 79 3.11 3.09 1.71
CA ASN A 79 4.21 2.13 1.67
C ASN A 79 4.56 1.60 3.07
N GLU A 80 5.40 0.58 3.13
CA GLU A 80 5.80 -0.10 4.37
C GLU A 80 6.64 0.77 5.31
N PRO A 81 7.57 1.63 4.88
CA PRO A 81 8.24 2.56 5.79
C PRO A 81 7.26 3.47 6.54
N ALA A 82 6.27 4.04 5.86
CA ALA A 82 5.23 4.83 6.52
C ALA A 82 4.41 4.01 7.53
N ALA A 83 4.15 2.73 7.24
CA ALA A 83 3.47 1.80 8.14
C ALA A 83 4.26 1.56 9.44
N VAL A 84 5.57 1.37 9.34
CA VAL A 84 6.45 1.23 10.51
C VAL A 84 6.42 2.47 11.38
N GLY A 85 6.48 3.66 10.77
CA GLY A 85 6.34 4.93 11.47
C GLY A 85 4.99 5.08 12.18
N ALA A 86 3.89 4.74 11.49
CA ALA A 86 2.56 4.74 12.09
C ALA A 86 2.45 3.80 13.29
N TYR A 87 3.02 2.59 13.18
CA TYR A 87 3.06 1.65 14.30
C TYR A 87 3.82 2.20 15.50
N GLN A 88 4.92 2.92 15.31
CA GLN A 88 5.68 3.57 16.39
C GLN A 88 4.82 4.61 17.12
N ALA A 89 4.05 5.43 16.39
CA ALA A 89 3.13 6.40 16.97
C ALA A 89 2.03 5.70 17.82
N LEU A 90 1.43 4.64 17.26
CA LEU A 90 0.42 3.84 17.97
C LEU A 90 0.99 3.19 19.23
N LYS A 91 2.19 2.65 19.17
CA LYS A 91 2.88 2.03 20.30
C LYS A 91 3.17 3.04 21.42
N ALA A 92 3.52 4.27 21.07
CA ALA A 92 3.78 5.33 22.05
C ALA A 92 2.56 5.67 22.91
N VAL A 93 1.34 5.41 22.41
CA VAL A 93 0.08 5.63 23.13
C VAL A 93 -0.65 4.33 23.51
N GLY A 94 -0.02 3.17 23.32
CA GLY A 94 -0.57 1.86 23.70
C GLY A 94 -1.74 1.37 22.83
N MET A 95 -1.83 1.83 21.58
CA MET A 95 -2.93 1.51 20.65
C MET A 95 -2.52 0.53 19.56
N GLU A 96 -1.28 0.05 19.51
CA GLU A 96 -0.74 -0.78 18.43
C GLU A 96 -1.49 -2.11 18.22
N LYS A 97 -2.22 -2.57 19.24
CA LYS A 97 -3.05 -3.79 19.13
C LYS A 97 -4.49 -3.54 18.70
N ASN A 98 -4.92 -2.28 18.74
CA ASN A 98 -6.29 -1.87 18.46
C ASN A 98 -6.49 -1.33 17.05
N VAL A 99 -5.41 -1.06 16.33
CA VAL A 99 -5.42 -0.49 14.98
C VAL A 99 -4.80 -1.48 13.99
N LEU A 100 -5.55 -1.81 12.96
CA LEU A 100 -5.07 -2.60 11.84
C LEU A 100 -4.35 -1.69 10.85
N ILE A 101 -3.08 -1.94 10.60
CA ILE A 101 -2.31 -1.28 9.53
C ILE A 101 -2.24 -2.21 8.32
N VAL A 102 -2.58 -1.70 7.16
CA VAL A 102 -2.37 -2.38 5.87
C VAL A 102 -1.54 -1.49 4.95
N SER A 103 -0.71 -2.11 4.13
CA SER A 103 0.31 -1.41 3.36
C SER A 103 0.51 -2.00 1.96
N VAL A 104 1.45 -1.41 1.23
CA VAL A 104 1.87 -1.83 -0.11
C VAL A 104 3.39 -1.84 -0.16
N ASP A 105 3.96 -2.71 -0.94
CA ASP A 105 5.27 -2.90 -1.55
C ASP A 105 5.72 -4.36 -1.51
N GLY A 106 5.68 -5.05 -0.37
CA GLY A 106 6.17 -6.41 -0.22
C GLY A 106 7.70 -6.52 -0.30
N GLY A 107 8.41 -5.47 0.16
CA GLY A 107 9.84 -5.54 0.42
C GLY A 107 10.16 -6.51 1.54
N CYS A 108 11.40 -7.04 1.60
CA CYS A 108 11.74 -8.02 2.62
C CYS A 108 11.57 -7.50 4.06
N PRO A 109 11.90 -6.23 4.37
CA PRO A 109 11.61 -5.66 5.68
C PRO A 109 10.10 -5.55 5.98
N GLY A 110 9.30 -5.17 4.97
CA GLY A 110 7.85 -5.03 5.11
C GLY A 110 7.15 -6.38 5.31
N VAL A 111 7.54 -7.42 4.57
CA VAL A 111 7.03 -8.78 4.76
C VAL A 111 7.39 -9.31 6.16
N LYS A 112 8.59 -9.02 6.68
CA LYS A 112 8.95 -9.32 8.08
C LYS A 112 8.08 -8.55 9.07
N SER A 113 7.72 -7.31 8.78
CA SER A 113 6.80 -6.52 9.60
C SER A 113 5.39 -7.15 9.66
N VAL A 114 4.97 -7.90 8.63
CA VAL A 114 3.74 -8.71 8.69
C VAL A 114 3.93 -9.89 9.67
N GLU A 115 5.06 -10.61 9.61
CA GLU A 115 5.41 -11.70 10.53
C GLU A 115 5.42 -11.24 11.98
N GLU A 116 5.94 -10.05 12.23
CA GLU A 116 6.04 -9.44 13.56
C GLU A 116 4.71 -8.84 14.07
N GLY A 117 3.68 -8.78 13.22
CA GLY A 117 2.39 -8.21 13.56
C GLY A 117 2.36 -6.68 13.60
N VAL A 118 3.37 -6.01 13.05
CA VAL A 118 3.42 -4.56 12.84
C VAL A 118 2.45 -4.13 11.74
N ILE A 119 2.42 -4.89 10.66
CA ILE A 119 1.52 -4.73 9.52
C ILE A 119 0.61 -5.96 9.46
N GLY A 120 -0.69 -5.78 9.26
CA GLY A 120 -1.63 -6.90 9.15
C GLY A 120 -1.63 -7.58 7.79
N ALA A 121 -1.37 -6.80 6.75
CA ALA A 121 -1.20 -7.30 5.37
C ALA A 121 -0.47 -6.27 4.52
N THR A 122 0.31 -6.73 3.53
CA THR A 122 0.92 -5.87 2.51
C THR A 122 0.64 -6.41 1.11
N SER A 123 0.37 -5.51 0.16
CA SER A 123 0.24 -5.85 -1.26
C SER A 123 1.61 -5.87 -1.89
N GLN A 124 2.15 -7.07 -2.12
CA GLN A 124 3.50 -7.27 -2.67
C GLN A 124 3.52 -7.04 -4.17
N GLN A 125 4.35 -6.13 -4.63
CA GLN A 125 4.70 -5.87 -6.03
C GLN A 125 6.07 -6.49 -6.37
N TYR A 126 6.40 -6.54 -7.67
CA TYR A 126 7.58 -7.25 -8.19
C TYR A 126 8.50 -6.33 -9.00
N PRO A 127 9.20 -5.35 -8.39
CA PRO A 127 10.01 -4.35 -9.11
C PRO A 127 11.17 -4.97 -9.89
N LEU A 128 11.78 -6.06 -9.42
CA LEU A 128 12.82 -6.77 -10.15
C LEU A 128 12.28 -7.36 -11.46
N MET A 129 11.08 -7.93 -11.45
CA MET A 129 10.42 -8.42 -12.66
C MET A 129 10.03 -7.26 -13.58
N MET A 130 9.54 -6.15 -13.04
CA MET A 130 9.24 -4.95 -13.83
C MET A 130 10.48 -4.45 -14.58
N ALA A 131 11.62 -4.37 -13.89
CA ALA A 131 12.88 -3.95 -14.49
C ALA A 131 13.36 -4.93 -15.58
N ALA A 132 13.34 -6.24 -15.32
CA ALA A 132 13.76 -7.26 -16.28
C ALA A 132 12.90 -7.21 -17.54
N LEU A 133 11.59 -7.23 -17.41
CA LEU A 133 10.65 -7.15 -18.53
C LEU A 133 10.77 -5.84 -19.31
N GLY A 134 11.05 -4.72 -18.64
CA GLY A 134 11.32 -3.44 -19.28
C GLY A 134 12.56 -3.47 -20.17
N VAL A 135 13.67 -4.04 -19.65
CA VAL A 135 14.91 -4.21 -20.42
C VAL A 135 14.71 -5.15 -21.61
N GLU A 136 14.03 -6.27 -21.43
CA GLU A 136 13.70 -7.22 -22.50
C GLU A 136 12.85 -6.55 -23.59
N ALA A 137 11.84 -5.77 -23.20
CA ALA A 137 10.99 -5.04 -24.14
C ALA A 137 11.79 -4.01 -24.96
N ILE A 138 12.69 -3.25 -24.32
CA ILE A 138 13.57 -2.28 -25.01
C ILE A 138 14.49 -3.00 -25.99
N LYS A 139 15.12 -4.11 -25.56
CA LYS A 139 15.98 -4.91 -26.41
C LYS A 139 15.22 -5.44 -27.64
N LYS A 140 14.05 -6.05 -27.44
CA LYS A 140 13.21 -6.55 -28.54
C LYS A 140 12.84 -5.43 -29.51
N PHE A 141 12.44 -4.28 -29.01
CA PHE A 141 12.13 -3.12 -29.85
C PHE A 141 13.33 -2.64 -30.67
N ALA A 142 14.52 -2.59 -30.06
CA ALA A 142 15.75 -2.21 -30.78
C ALA A 142 16.11 -3.21 -31.90
N ASP A 143 15.94 -4.51 -31.62
CA ASP A 143 16.29 -5.57 -32.57
C ASP A 143 15.27 -5.72 -33.72
N THR A 144 13.98 -5.48 -33.46
CA THR A 144 12.89 -5.85 -34.40
C THR A 144 11.94 -4.69 -34.76
N GLY A 145 12.00 -3.56 -34.07
CA GLY A 145 11.04 -2.46 -34.22
C GLY A 145 9.65 -2.76 -33.62
N GLU A 146 9.45 -3.95 -33.01
CA GLU A 146 8.18 -4.34 -32.43
C GLU A 146 7.98 -3.66 -31.07
N LYS A 147 6.93 -2.84 -30.94
CA LYS A 147 6.56 -2.21 -29.66
C LYS A 147 5.97 -3.24 -28.70
N PRO A 148 6.27 -3.15 -27.39
CA PRO A 148 5.64 -4.00 -26.40
C PRO A 148 4.12 -3.79 -26.39
N LYS A 149 3.37 -4.89 -26.21
CA LYS A 149 1.92 -4.84 -26.11
C LYS A 149 1.51 -4.83 -24.64
N PRO A 150 0.58 -3.96 -24.24
CA PRO A 150 0.01 -4.00 -22.91
C PRO A 150 -0.69 -5.35 -22.63
N THR A 151 -0.90 -5.67 -21.35
CA THR A 151 -1.76 -6.76 -20.96
C THR A 151 -3.19 -6.51 -21.48
N GLU A 152 -3.86 -7.57 -21.96
CA GLU A 152 -5.21 -7.46 -22.52
C GLU A 152 -6.17 -6.74 -21.54
N GLY A 153 -6.89 -5.74 -22.05
CA GLY A 153 -7.80 -4.91 -21.24
C GLY A 153 -7.12 -3.83 -20.38
N LYS A 154 -5.78 -3.66 -20.49
CA LYS A 154 -5.01 -2.65 -19.72
C LYS A 154 -4.23 -1.74 -20.64
N SER A 155 -3.84 -0.57 -20.14
CA SER A 155 -2.94 0.37 -20.82
C SER A 155 -1.45 0.14 -20.51
N PHE A 156 -1.13 -0.87 -19.69
CA PHE A 156 0.21 -1.22 -19.21
C PHE A 156 0.42 -2.74 -19.19
N PHE A 157 1.65 -3.18 -19.05
CA PHE A 157 1.99 -4.58 -18.80
C PHE A 157 1.83 -4.87 -17.31
N ASP A 158 0.89 -5.74 -16.95
CA ASP A 158 0.60 -6.10 -15.57
C ASP A 158 1.53 -7.21 -15.09
N THR A 159 2.36 -6.91 -14.11
CA THR A 159 3.24 -7.88 -13.46
C THR A 159 2.56 -8.64 -12.31
N GLY A 160 1.31 -8.30 -12.03
CA GLY A 160 0.54 -8.85 -10.92
C GLY A 160 0.97 -8.33 -9.56
N VAL A 161 0.17 -8.67 -8.57
CA VAL A 161 0.42 -8.41 -7.15
C VAL A 161 -0.02 -9.61 -6.31
N SER A 162 0.51 -9.75 -5.10
CA SER A 162 0.05 -10.76 -4.14
C SER A 162 -0.21 -10.10 -2.78
N LEU A 163 -1.36 -10.40 -2.18
CA LEU A 163 -1.61 -10.02 -0.79
C LEU A 163 -0.84 -10.94 0.15
N VAL A 164 0.10 -10.41 0.91
CA VAL A 164 0.85 -11.15 1.92
C VAL A 164 0.22 -10.94 3.28
N THR A 165 -0.17 -12.02 3.95
CA THR A 165 -0.72 -11.98 5.31
C THR A 165 -0.65 -13.35 5.97
N ASP A 166 -0.47 -13.39 7.28
CA ASP A 166 -0.60 -14.61 8.10
C ASP A 166 -2.02 -14.82 8.64
N LYS A 167 -2.95 -13.91 8.30
CA LYS A 167 -4.36 -13.99 8.70
C LYS A 167 -5.26 -14.03 7.47
N PRO A 168 -5.22 -15.13 6.67
CA PRO A 168 -5.98 -15.21 5.43
C PRO A 168 -7.48 -15.15 5.69
N VAL A 169 -8.20 -14.45 4.81
CA VAL A 169 -9.67 -14.35 4.85
C VAL A 169 -10.26 -15.25 3.77
N LYS A 170 -11.27 -16.04 4.13
CA LYS A 170 -11.95 -16.92 3.18
C LYS A 170 -12.49 -16.14 1.98
N GLY A 171 -12.12 -16.58 0.78
CA GLY A 171 -12.56 -15.96 -0.47
C GLY A 171 -11.69 -14.79 -0.94
N VAL A 172 -10.67 -14.39 -0.17
CA VAL A 172 -9.68 -13.37 -0.57
C VAL A 172 -8.36 -14.10 -0.88
N PRO A 173 -7.91 -14.11 -2.16
CA PRO A 173 -6.63 -14.71 -2.51
C PRO A 173 -5.48 -14.02 -1.77
N SER A 174 -4.65 -14.81 -1.11
CA SER A 174 -3.47 -14.32 -0.38
C SER A 174 -2.38 -15.39 -0.34
N ILE A 175 -1.16 -14.96 -0.06
CA ILE A 175 0.00 -15.83 0.18
C ILE A 175 0.48 -15.65 1.62
N SER A 176 1.11 -16.67 2.16
CA SER A 176 1.73 -16.63 3.49
C SER A 176 2.96 -15.73 3.50
N VAL A 177 3.37 -15.28 4.70
CA VAL A 177 4.65 -14.58 4.89
C VAL A 177 5.82 -15.37 4.33
N LYS A 178 5.87 -16.69 4.53
CA LYS A 178 6.93 -17.55 3.99
C LYS A 178 7.01 -17.46 2.46
N GLU A 179 5.89 -17.48 1.76
CA GLU A 179 5.84 -17.33 0.30
C GLU A 179 6.19 -15.91 -0.13
N GLY A 180 5.77 -14.90 0.63
CA GLY A 180 6.14 -13.50 0.43
C GLY A 180 7.63 -13.27 0.58
N LEU A 181 8.28 -13.83 1.61
CA LEU A 181 9.73 -13.76 1.81
C LEU A 181 10.54 -14.42 0.69
N ALA A 182 9.99 -15.46 0.06
CA ALA A 182 10.64 -16.09 -1.09
C ALA A 182 10.62 -15.23 -2.37
N LYS A 183 9.81 -14.18 -2.41
CA LYS A 183 9.60 -13.31 -3.57
C LYS A 183 9.91 -11.84 -3.28
N CYS A 184 10.24 -11.50 -2.04
CA CYS A 184 10.50 -10.12 -1.63
C CYS A 184 11.78 -9.57 -2.25
N TRP A 185 11.94 -8.27 -2.17
CA TRP A 185 13.06 -7.49 -2.71
C TRP A 185 13.56 -6.49 -1.65
N GLY A 186 14.81 -6.04 -1.79
CA GLY A 186 15.46 -5.09 -0.87
C GLY A 186 16.29 -5.75 0.22
#